data_82132af801e3604ba019f3e6f6fe18db
#
_entry.id   82132af801e3604ba019f3e6f6fe18db
#
_cell.length_a   1.000
_cell.length_b   1.000
_cell.length_c   1.000
_cell.angle_alpha   90.00
_cell.angle_beta   90.00
_cell.angle_gamma   90.00
#
_symmetry.space_group_name_H-M   'P 1'
#
loop_
_entity.id
_entity.type
_entity.pdbx_description
1 polymer ?
#
loop_
_entity_poly.entity_id
_entity_poly.type
_entity_poly.pdbx_seq_one_letter_code
_entity_poly.pdbx_strand_id
1 'polypeptide(L)'
;FDPVHSGHINLMLAAKELGDELIVLLNSDRWLENKKGKPFMNFFERKMVLENLWFVDKVIEFDDSDSTARKGLEKIVKMYKPTDDLMFCNGGDRNSMKDIPENDVAGIQLKFGVGGDTKMNSSSKLLDEYYSKPAERDWGHWEVLKNYPKIGIKLKQLTVYPGKKTSLQRHFFRGEHWFVAEGQLKLNDIYSQRVFSQHKYIHIPKGHWHQIENPSDSENLVIIEVQYGEKCEE
;
A
#
# COMPACT_ATOMS: atom_id res chain seq x y z
N PHE A 1 -10.87 3.48 1.15
CA PHE A 1 -10.79 2.68 2.37
C PHE A 1 -9.78 1.54 2.19
N ASP A 2 -8.51 1.86 1.90
CA ASP A 2 -7.48 0.85 1.66
C ASP A 2 -6.07 1.39 2.00
N PRO A 3 -5.60 1.23 3.25
CA PRO A 3 -6.35 0.84 4.45
C PRO A 3 -7.30 1.93 4.95
N VAL A 4 -8.21 1.55 5.87
CA VAL A 4 -9.00 2.50 6.66
C VAL A 4 -8.04 3.25 7.61
N HIS A 5 -8.25 4.55 7.77
CA HIS A 5 -7.42 5.42 8.63
C HIS A 5 -8.27 6.51 9.31
N SER A 6 -7.69 7.26 10.24
CA SER A 6 -8.38 8.28 11.04
C SER A 6 -9.20 9.28 10.20
N GLY A 7 -8.69 9.71 9.05
CA GLY A 7 -9.45 10.60 8.15
C GLY A 7 -10.73 9.97 7.61
N HIS A 8 -10.72 8.67 7.30
CA HIS A 8 -11.93 7.94 6.91
C HIS A 8 -12.91 7.80 8.09
N ILE A 9 -12.41 7.49 9.28
CA ILE A 9 -13.24 7.37 10.49
C ILE A 9 -13.94 8.70 10.80
N ASN A 10 -13.20 9.82 10.78
CA ASN A 10 -13.76 11.15 11.04
C ASN A 10 -14.83 11.53 10.01
N LEU A 11 -14.58 11.28 8.72
CA LEU A 11 -15.58 11.50 7.67
C LEU A 11 -16.85 10.69 7.94
N MET A 12 -16.72 9.39 8.23
CA MET A 12 -17.86 8.51 8.45
C MET A 12 -18.64 8.87 9.72
N LEU A 13 -17.96 9.22 10.81
CA LEU A 13 -18.63 9.67 12.04
C LEU A 13 -19.41 10.96 11.81
N ALA A 14 -18.78 11.96 11.17
CA ALA A 14 -19.46 13.21 10.86
C ALA A 14 -20.62 13.04 9.86
N ALA A 15 -20.49 12.10 8.91
CA ALA A 15 -21.58 11.75 8.00
C ALA A 15 -22.75 11.06 8.74
N LYS A 16 -22.45 10.18 9.72
CA LYS A 16 -23.47 9.52 10.55
C LYS A 16 -24.29 10.51 11.36
N GLU A 17 -23.70 11.62 11.81
CA GLU A 17 -24.42 12.67 12.53
C GLU A 17 -25.41 13.46 11.66
N LEU A 18 -25.31 13.36 10.33
CA LEU A 18 -26.18 14.07 9.38
C LEU A 18 -27.43 13.27 8.99
N GLY A 19 -27.54 12.00 9.37
CA GLY A 19 -28.69 11.17 9.00
C GLY A 19 -28.85 9.93 9.88
N ASP A 20 -29.96 9.26 9.67
CA ASP A 20 -30.35 8.08 10.48
C ASP A 20 -29.54 6.82 10.08
N GLU A 21 -29.12 6.74 8.82
CA GLU A 21 -28.41 5.60 8.27
C GLU A 21 -27.14 6.05 7.52
N LEU A 22 -26.01 5.40 7.82
CA LEU A 22 -24.74 5.59 7.10
C LEU A 22 -24.46 4.43 6.17
N ILE A 23 -24.38 4.72 4.87
CA ILE A 23 -24.04 3.76 3.83
C ILE A 23 -22.66 4.07 3.27
N VAL A 24 -21.79 3.08 3.20
CA VAL A 24 -20.48 3.19 2.58
C VAL A 24 -20.51 2.53 1.22
N LEU A 25 -20.25 3.30 0.16
CA LEU A 25 -19.97 2.77 -1.17
C LEU A 25 -18.51 2.34 -1.24
N LEU A 26 -18.27 1.05 -1.46
CA LEU A 26 -16.93 0.47 -1.45
C LEU A 26 -16.46 0.14 -2.87
N ASN A 27 -15.36 0.76 -3.29
CA ASN A 27 -14.74 0.51 -4.59
C ASN A 27 -14.18 -0.92 -4.71
N SER A 28 -14.21 -1.45 -5.92
CA SER A 28 -13.65 -2.76 -6.28
C SER A 28 -12.11 -2.81 -6.15
N ASP A 29 -11.55 -4.03 -6.12
CA ASP A 29 -10.10 -4.23 -6.17
C ASP A 29 -9.53 -3.74 -7.51
N ARG A 30 -10.26 -3.94 -8.62
CA ARG A 30 -9.87 -3.47 -9.95
C ARG A 30 -9.70 -1.94 -10.00
N TRP A 31 -10.60 -1.20 -9.36
CA TRP A 31 -10.47 0.26 -9.25
C TRP A 31 -9.21 0.66 -8.48
N LEU A 32 -8.91 -0.04 -7.38
CA LEU A 32 -7.69 0.20 -6.59
C LEU A 32 -6.44 -0.18 -7.37
N GLU A 33 -6.45 -1.27 -8.13
CA GLU A 33 -5.34 -1.65 -9.02
C GLU A 33 -5.05 -0.55 -10.04
N ASN A 34 -6.09 -0.01 -10.68
CA ASN A 34 -5.94 1.09 -11.62
C ASN A 34 -5.39 2.36 -10.97
N LYS A 35 -5.82 2.67 -9.74
CA LYS A 35 -5.44 3.88 -9.02
C LYS A 35 -4.07 3.81 -8.33
N LYS A 36 -3.74 2.66 -7.73
CA LYS A 36 -2.58 2.49 -6.84
C LYS A 36 -1.62 1.39 -7.29
N GLY A 37 -1.98 0.58 -8.28
CA GLY A 37 -1.22 -0.57 -8.76
C GLY A 37 -1.59 -1.88 -8.08
N LYS A 38 -1.91 -1.87 -6.78
CA LYS A 38 -2.30 -3.06 -5.99
C LYS A 38 -3.13 -2.62 -4.78
N PRO A 39 -4.23 -3.30 -4.43
CA PRO A 39 -4.89 -3.10 -3.14
C PRO A 39 -4.01 -3.61 -1.99
N PHE A 40 -4.02 -2.91 -0.87
CA PHE A 40 -3.39 -3.36 0.37
C PHE A 40 -4.20 -4.51 1.00
N MET A 41 -5.53 -4.36 1.04
CA MET A 41 -6.47 -5.39 1.44
C MET A 41 -7.43 -5.69 0.28
N ASN A 42 -7.79 -6.97 0.08
CA ASN A 42 -8.80 -7.36 -0.89
C ASN A 42 -10.18 -6.81 -0.52
N PHE A 43 -11.12 -6.86 -1.47
CA PHE A 43 -12.47 -6.32 -1.30
C PHE A 43 -13.17 -6.87 -0.06
N PHE A 44 -13.12 -8.18 0.18
CA PHE A 44 -13.81 -8.83 1.28
C PHE A 44 -13.28 -8.42 2.64
N GLU A 45 -11.96 -8.30 2.79
CA GLU A 45 -11.34 -7.81 4.02
C GLU A 45 -11.70 -6.35 4.29
N ARG A 46 -11.64 -5.48 3.28
CA ARG A 46 -12.04 -4.07 3.40
C ARG A 46 -13.51 -3.94 3.78
N LYS A 47 -14.39 -4.75 3.15
CA LYS A 47 -15.82 -4.82 3.46
C LYS A 47 -16.06 -5.26 4.88
N MET A 48 -15.42 -6.35 5.32
CA MET A 48 -15.53 -6.87 6.69
C MET A 48 -15.11 -5.84 7.73
N VAL A 49 -14.00 -5.12 7.51
CA VAL A 49 -13.56 -4.05 8.43
C VAL A 49 -14.63 -2.96 8.55
N LEU A 50 -15.18 -2.50 7.42
CA LEU A 50 -16.18 -1.42 7.42
C LEU A 50 -17.51 -1.86 8.02
N GLU A 51 -18.00 -3.07 7.75
CA GLU A 51 -19.26 -3.60 8.29
C GLU A 51 -19.22 -3.83 9.82
N ASN A 52 -18.02 -3.93 10.40
CA ASN A 52 -17.85 -4.07 11.85
C ASN A 52 -17.57 -2.73 12.57
N LEU A 53 -17.64 -1.60 11.88
CA LEU A 53 -17.63 -0.29 12.52
C LEU A 53 -19.06 0.02 13.01
N TRP A 54 -19.23 0.25 14.30
CA TRP A 54 -20.54 0.40 14.96
C TRP A 54 -21.43 1.52 14.39
N PHE A 55 -20.83 2.49 13.70
CA PHE A 55 -21.53 3.62 13.08
C PHE A 55 -21.83 3.41 11.58
N VAL A 56 -21.40 2.30 10.99
CA VAL A 56 -21.69 1.95 9.59
C VAL A 56 -22.88 0.99 9.56
N ASP A 57 -23.95 1.39 8.90
CA ASP A 57 -25.16 0.56 8.84
C ASP A 57 -25.12 -0.39 7.65
N LYS A 58 -24.54 0.05 6.50
CA LYS A 58 -24.42 -0.79 5.29
C LYS A 58 -23.13 -0.51 4.54
N VAL A 59 -22.57 -1.55 3.94
CA VAL A 59 -21.49 -1.43 2.94
C VAL A 59 -21.98 -2.00 1.62
N ILE A 60 -21.95 -1.18 0.57
CA ILE A 60 -22.53 -1.53 -0.74
C ILE A 60 -21.44 -1.55 -1.80
N GLU A 61 -21.37 -2.69 -2.50
CA GLU A 61 -20.61 -2.86 -3.73
C GLU A 61 -21.36 -2.25 -4.91
N PHE A 62 -20.64 -1.62 -5.83
CA PHE A 62 -21.19 -1.03 -7.03
C PHE A 62 -20.24 -1.17 -8.22
N ASP A 63 -20.74 -0.96 -9.43
CA ASP A 63 -19.93 -0.94 -10.64
C ASP A 63 -19.20 0.41 -10.73
N ASP A 64 -17.87 0.38 -10.50
CA ASP A 64 -16.97 1.53 -10.57
C ASP A 64 -16.07 1.52 -11.83
N SER A 65 -16.50 0.81 -12.87
CA SER A 65 -15.74 0.67 -14.12
C SER A 65 -15.47 1.98 -14.85
N ASP A 66 -16.34 2.99 -14.64
CA ASP A 66 -16.19 4.36 -15.15
C ASP A 66 -15.35 5.29 -14.23
N SER A 67 -14.78 4.74 -13.16
CA SER A 67 -13.99 5.46 -12.13
C SER A 67 -14.78 6.50 -11.35
N THR A 68 -16.12 6.45 -11.34
CA THR A 68 -17.01 7.32 -10.57
C THR A 68 -17.85 6.56 -9.56
N ALA A 69 -18.47 7.26 -8.60
CA ALA A 69 -19.45 6.67 -7.68
C ALA A 69 -20.91 6.73 -8.21
N ARG A 70 -21.13 7.24 -9.44
CA ARG A 70 -22.47 7.48 -10.00
C ARG A 70 -23.38 6.26 -9.94
N LYS A 71 -22.92 5.12 -10.46
CA LYS A 71 -23.71 3.88 -10.47
C LYS A 71 -24.03 3.38 -9.05
N GLY A 72 -23.12 3.63 -8.10
CA GLY A 72 -23.36 3.36 -6.69
C GLY A 72 -24.49 4.25 -6.14
N LEU A 73 -24.43 5.55 -6.40
CA LEU A 73 -25.46 6.48 -5.98
C LEU A 73 -26.80 6.21 -6.64
N GLU A 74 -26.85 5.91 -7.94
CA GLU A 74 -28.07 5.49 -8.65
C GLU A 74 -28.69 4.22 -8.05
N LYS A 75 -27.84 3.29 -7.58
CA LYS A 75 -28.30 2.09 -6.85
C LYS A 75 -28.95 2.46 -5.52
N ILE A 76 -28.36 3.40 -4.77
CA ILE A 76 -28.92 3.92 -3.52
C ILE A 76 -30.27 4.58 -3.76
N VAL A 77 -30.39 5.49 -4.75
CA VAL A 77 -31.66 6.16 -5.09
C VAL A 77 -32.79 5.15 -5.36
N LYS A 78 -32.49 4.02 -6.00
CA LYS A 78 -33.48 2.96 -6.26
C LYS A 78 -33.85 2.13 -5.04
N MET A 79 -33.01 2.13 -3.99
CA MET A 79 -33.25 1.36 -2.76
C MET A 79 -34.14 2.11 -1.76
N TYR A 80 -34.22 3.44 -1.87
CA TYR A 80 -34.92 4.30 -0.94
C TYR A 80 -36.15 4.96 -1.56
N LYS A 81 -37.03 5.50 -0.72
CA LYS A 81 -38.25 6.17 -1.21
C LYS A 81 -37.90 7.57 -1.74
N PRO A 82 -38.68 8.13 -2.68
CA PRO A 82 -38.49 9.50 -3.16
C PRO A 82 -38.63 10.59 -2.07
N THR A 83 -39.21 10.23 -0.92
CA THR A 83 -39.37 11.10 0.25
C THR A 83 -38.19 11.07 1.20
N ASP A 84 -37.25 10.17 1.02
CA ASP A 84 -36.08 10.04 1.89
C ASP A 84 -35.00 11.04 1.43
N ASP A 85 -34.40 11.74 2.38
CA ASP A 85 -33.29 12.68 2.10
C ASP A 85 -31.98 11.93 1.98
N LEU A 86 -31.46 11.86 0.75
CA LEU A 86 -30.20 11.19 0.46
C LEU A 86 -29.05 12.19 0.29
N MET A 87 -27.98 12.00 1.06
CA MET A 87 -26.80 12.86 1.03
C MET A 87 -25.55 12.08 0.65
N PHE A 88 -24.77 12.62 -0.29
CA PHE A 88 -23.42 12.11 -0.60
C PHE A 88 -22.38 13.00 0.07
N CYS A 89 -21.73 12.47 1.10
CA CYS A 89 -20.81 13.20 1.95
C CYS A 89 -19.38 13.15 1.40
N ASN A 90 -18.79 14.32 1.19
CA ASN A 90 -17.41 14.51 0.77
C ASN A 90 -16.63 15.24 1.87
N GLY A 91 -15.42 14.77 2.16
CA GLY A 91 -14.53 15.37 3.16
C GLY A 91 -13.13 15.66 2.64
N GLY A 92 -12.29 16.23 3.50
CA GLY A 92 -10.90 16.55 3.19
C GLY A 92 -10.74 17.65 2.15
N ASP A 93 -10.03 17.32 1.08
CA ASP A 93 -9.67 18.24 -0.01
C ASP A 93 -10.78 18.45 -1.06
N ARG A 94 -11.92 17.75 -0.95
CA ARG A 94 -13.09 17.93 -1.84
C ARG A 94 -14.06 18.95 -1.23
N ASN A 95 -13.97 20.19 -1.67
CA ASN A 95 -14.72 21.31 -1.10
C ASN A 95 -15.59 22.08 -2.10
N SER A 96 -15.71 21.61 -3.35
CA SER A 96 -16.52 22.29 -4.38
C SER A 96 -17.18 21.30 -5.35
N MET A 97 -18.26 21.75 -6.02
CA MET A 97 -18.97 21.00 -7.06
C MET A 97 -18.21 20.90 -8.40
N LYS A 98 -17.06 21.55 -8.53
CA LYS A 98 -16.33 21.62 -9.79
C LYS A 98 -15.67 20.27 -10.06
N ASP A 99 -16.00 19.67 -11.20
CA ASP A 99 -15.47 18.38 -11.67
C ASP A 99 -15.85 17.15 -10.82
N ILE A 100 -17.05 17.16 -10.22
CA ILE A 100 -17.60 15.97 -9.52
C ILE A 100 -18.67 15.32 -10.41
N PRO A 101 -18.36 14.14 -11.02
CA PRO A 101 -19.31 13.45 -11.90
C PRO A 101 -20.60 13.02 -11.19
N GLU A 102 -20.56 12.86 -9.87
CA GLU A 102 -21.69 12.49 -9.02
C GLU A 102 -22.76 13.59 -8.91
N ASN A 103 -22.45 14.82 -9.32
CA ASN A 103 -23.41 15.94 -9.30
C ASN A 103 -24.61 15.76 -10.23
N ASP A 104 -24.49 14.89 -11.24
CA ASP A 104 -25.56 14.62 -12.22
C ASP A 104 -26.57 13.57 -11.71
N VAL A 105 -26.35 12.96 -10.54
CA VAL A 105 -27.28 11.95 -10.00
C VAL A 105 -28.48 12.62 -9.33
N ALA A 106 -29.64 12.50 -9.97
CA ALA A 106 -30.87 13.07 -9.42
C ALA A 106 -31.30 12.39 -8.12
N GLY A 107 -31.78 13.16 -7.15
CA GLY A 107 -32.25 12.65 -5.85
C GLY A 107 -31.16 12.53 -4.80
N ILE A 108 -29.96 13.01 -5.05
CA ILE A 108 -28.84 13.04 -4.11
C ILE A 108 -28.42 14.49 -3.82
N GLN A 109 -28.29 14.83 -2.56
CA GLN A 109 -27.67 16.11 -2.13
C GLN A 109 -26.18 15.91 -1.92
N LEU A 110 -25.35 16.77 -2.53
CA LEU A 110 -23.90 16.76 -2.27
C LEU A 110 -23.58 17.59 -1.03
N LYS A 111 -22.84 17.01 -0.08
CA LYS A 111 -22.37 17.65 1.14
C LYS A 111 -20.84 17.67 1.16
N PHE A 112 -20.26 18.85 1.32
CA PHE A 112 -18.80 19.04 1.36
C PHE A 112 -18.31 19.44 2.75
N GLY A 113 -17.00 19.27 3.02
CA GLY A 113 -16.39 19.62 4.30
C GLY A 113 -16.82 18.72 5.46
N VAL A 114 -17.42 17.54 5.17
CA VAL A 114 -17.86 16.62 6.21
C VAL A 114 -16.65 15.98 6.88
N GLY A 115 -16.56 16.11 8.21
CA GLY A 115 -15.41 15.64 8.99
C GLY A 115 -14.18 16.55 8.95
N GLY A 116 -14.32 17.79 8.39
CA GLY A 116 -13.28 18.81 8.34
C GLY A 116 -12.65 19.01 6.97
N ASP A 117 -12.13 20.22 6.73
CA ASP A 117 -11.58 20.64 5.44
C ASP A 117 -10.11 20.26 5.24
N THR A 118 -9.43 19.80 6.29
CA THR A 118 -8.02 19.39 6.23
C THR A 118 -7.88 17.88 6.05
N LYS A 119 -7.09 17.48 5.08
CA LYS A 119 -6.73 16.07 4.87
C LYS A 119 -5.82 15.58 5.99
N MET A 120 -6.41 14.99 7.02
CA MET A 120 -5.68 14.50 8.19
C MET A 120 -4.68 13.38 7.86
N ASN A 121 -5.00 12.53 6.88
CA ASN A 121 -4.14 11.42 6.46
C ASN A 121 -4.52 10.90 5.07
N SER A 122 -3.70 10.01 4.52
CA SER A 122 -4.08 9.26 3.32
C SER A 122 -3.52 7.83 3.38
N SER A 123 -4.27 6.88 2.84
CA SER A 123 -3.84 5.49 2.77
C SER A 123 -2.49 5.34 2.05
N SER A 124 -2.27 6.08 0.95
CA SER A 124 -0.99 6.06 0.23
C SER A 124 0.16 6.56 1.09
N LYS A 125 -0.02 7.68 1.81
CA LYS A 125 1.01 8.21 2.71
C LYS A 125 1.37 7.23 3.82
N LEU A 126 0.38 6.59 4.45
CA LEU A 126 0.63 5.59 5.49
C LEU A 126 1.40 4.37 4.96
N LEU A 127 1.06 3.90 3.76
CA LEU A 127 1.77 2.80 3.12
C LEU A 127 3.19 3.20 2.72
N ASP A 128 3.37 4.40 2.15
CA ASP A 128 4.70 4.91 1.80
C ASP A 128 5.58 5.06 3.07
N GLU A 129 5.05 5.60 4.16
CA GLU A 129 5.74 5.70 5.44
C GLU A 129 6.09 4.31 6.03
N TYR A 130 5.20 3.34 5.89
CA TYR A 130 5.44 1.97 6.35
C TYR A 130 6.55 1.30 5.54
N TYR A 131 6.50 1.40 4.20
CA TYR A 131 7.49 0.76 3.33
C TYR A 131 8.84 1.49 3.29
N SER A 132 8.89 2.77 3.66
CA SER A 132 10.14 3.55 3.71
C SER A 132 10.88 3.44 5.03
N LYS A 133 10.29 2.85 6.09
CA LYS A 133 11.00 2.63 7.35
C LYS A 133 12.03 1.51 7.18
N PRO A 134 13.28 1.73 7.62
CA PRO A 134 14.26 0.66 7.68
C PRO A 134 13.75 -0.51 8.53
N ALA A 135 13.89 -1.73 8.03
CA ALA A 135 13.53 -2.93 8.79
C ALA A 135 14.75 -3.42 9.56
N GLU A 136 14.80 -3.09 10.85
CA GLU A 136 15.89 -3.48 11.75
C GLU A 136 15.95 -4.99 12.01
N ARG A 137 17.15 -5.54 12.04
CA ARG A 137 17.50 -6.93 12.34
C ARG A 137 18.80 -6.98 13.15
N ASP A 138 19.09 -8.12 13.76
CA ASP A 138 20.34 -8.32 14.51
C ASP A 138 21.60 -8.19 13.65
N TRP A 139 21.47 -8.38 12.34
CA TRP A 139 22.56 -8.28 11.40
C TRP A 139 22.72 -6.89 10.75
N GLY A 140 21.76 -5.99 10.93
CA GLY A 140 21.73 -4.67 10.31
C GLY A 140 20.29 -4.26 9.99
N HIS A 141 20.11 -3.52 8.92
CA HIS A 141 18.78 -3.08 8.48
C HIS A 141 18.67 -3.07 6.96
N TRP A 142 17.44 -2.99 6.49
CA TRP A 142 17.15 -2.76 5.07
C TRP A 142 15.99 -1.79 4.91
N GLU A 143 15.98 -1.09 3.79
CA GLU A 143 14.90 -0.20 3.41
C GLU A 143 14.53 -0.39 1.94
N VAL A 144 13.27 -0.16 1.60
CA VAL A 144 12.80 -0.18 0.22
C VAL A 144 12.98 1.19 -0.39
N LEU A 145 13.91 1.33 -1.34
CA LEU A 145 14.14 2.57 -2.06
C LEU A 145 13.04 2.82 -3.09
N LYS A 146 12.59 1.76 -3.78
CA LYS A 146 11.51 1.85 -4.78
C LYS A 146 10.89 0.49 -5.05
N ASN A 147 9.56 0.48 -5.24
CA ASN A 147 8.83 -0.73 -5.64
C ASN A 147 8.07 -0.47 -6.96
N TYR A 148 8.24 -1.37 -7.93
CA TYR A 148 7.57 -1.35 -9.23
C TYR A 148 6.77 -2.65 -9.44
N PRO A 149 5.64 -2.85 -8.73
CA PRO A 149 4.92 -4.13 -8.73
C PRO A 149 4.39 -4.53 -10.11
N LYS A 150 4.06 -3.55 -10.99
CA LYS A 150 3.57 -3.83 -12.35
C LYS A 150 4.59 -4.53 -13.25
N ILE A 151 5.87 -4.36 -12.99
CA ILE A 151 6.95 -4.97 -13.76
C ILE A 151 7.78 -5.96 -12.94
N GLY A 152 7.33 -6.28 -11.71
CA GLY A 152 7.99 -7.25 -10.85
C GLY A 152 9.40 -6.85 -10.43
N ILE A 153 9.64 -5.56 -10.14
CA ILE A 153 10.95 -5.04 -9.70
C ILE A 153 10.80 -4.32 -8.36
N LYS A 154 11.73 -4.59 -7.43
CA LYS A 154 11.88 -3.90 -6.16
C LYS A 154 13.35 -3.55 -5.92
N LEU A 155 13.62 -2.30 -5.55
CA LEU A 155 14.94 -1.82 -5.14
C LEU A 155 14.98 -1.70 -3.62
N LYS A 156 16.04 -2.24 -3.02
CA LYS A 156 16.33 -2.12 -1.60
C LYS A 156 17.76 -1.63 -1.37
N GLN A 157 17.98 -0.98 -0.25
CA GLN A 157 19.30 -0.82 0.35
C GLN A 157 19.39 -1.73 1.56
N LEU A 158 20.46 -2.51 1.65
CA LEU A 158 20.80 -3.33 2.80
C LEU A 158 22.06 -2.76 3.44
N THR A 159 22.04 -2.60 4.76
CA THR A 159 23.24 -2.24 5.56
C THR A 159 23.51 -3.39 6.51
N VAL A 160 24.65 -4.06 6.36
CA VAL A 160 25.07 -5.17 7.22
C VAL A 160 26.16 -4.67 8.16
N TYR A 161 25.91 -4.77 9.46
CA TYR A 161 26.81 -4.29 10.51
C TYR A 161 28.14 -5.09 10.54
N PRO A 162 29.22 -4.53 11.10
CA PRO A 162 30.51 -5.19 11.21
C PRO A 162 30.41 -6.58 11.83
N GLY A 163 31.05 -7.59 11.22
CA GLY A 163 31.05 -8.97 11.68
C GLY A 163 29.71 -9.70 11.63
N LYS A 164 28.65 -9.08 11.06
CA LYS A 164 27.32 -9.67 10.99
C LYS A 164 27.05 -10.32 9.64
N LYS A 165 26.00 -11.17 9.63
CA LYS A 165 25.54 -11.86 8.43
C LYS A 165 24.04 -12.07 8.45
N THR A 166 23.43 -12.06 7.27
CA THR A 166 22.02 -12.40 7.08
C THR A 166 21.75 -13.87 7.35
N SER A 167 20.49 -14.29 7.35
CA SER A 167 20.15 -15.72 7.27
C SER A 167 20.63 -16.33 5.94
N LEU A 168 20.91 -17.62 5.91
CA LEU A 168 21.06 -18.37 4.66
C LEU A 168 19.67 -18.54 4.05
N GLN A 169 19.46 -18.04 2.84
CA GLN A 169 18.14 -17.97 2.22
C GLN A 169 18.16 -18.36 0.74
N ARG A 170 16.96 -18.66 0.22
CA ARG A 170 16.74 -19.02 -1.17
C ARG A 170 15.34 -18.57 -1.60
N HIS A 171 15.25 -17.92 -2.77
CA HIS A 171 13.97 -17.41 -3.28
C HIS A 171 13.56 -18.12 -4.56
N PHE A 172 12.37 -18.71 -4.58
CA PHE A 172 11.89 -19.49 -5.74
C PHE A 172 11.25 -18.62 -6.84
N PHE A 173 10.73 -17.46 -6.47
CA PHE A 173 9.94 -16.62 -7.38
C PHE A 173 10.64 -15.35 -7.83
N ARG A 174 11.82 -15.05 -7.27
CA ARG A 174 12.62 -13.89 -7.61
C ARG A 174 14.11 -14.23 -7.74
N GLY A 175 14.81 -13.48 -8.59
CA GLY A 175 16.26 -13.35 -8.58
C GLY A 175 16.66 -11.99 -8.06
N GLU A 176 17.95 -11.81 -7.82
CA GLU A 176 18.48 -10.57 -7.24
C GLU A 176 19.75 -10.15 -7.94
N HIS A 177 19.91 -8.83 -8.12
CA HIS A 177 21.15 -8.21 -8.57
C HIS A 177 21.64 -7.30 -7.45
N TRP A 178 22.88 -7.48 -7.04
CA TRP A 178 23.49 -6.71 -5.98
C TRP A 178 24.62 -5.85 -6.50
N PHE A 179 24.70 -4.64 -6.00
CA PHE A 179 25.83 -3.74 -6.18
C PHE A 179 26.41 -3.41 -4.82
N VAL A 180 27.70 -3.70 -4.59
CA VAL A 180 28.41 -3.34 -3.36
C VAL A 180 28.69 -1.86 -3.38
N ALA A 181 27.90 -1.06 -2.64
CA ALA A 181 28.03 0.38 -2.59
C ALA A 181 29.17 0.82 -1.66
N GLU A 182 29.28 0.15 -0.50
CA GLU A 182 30.35 0.42 0.49
C GLU A 182 30.82 -0.89 1.13
N GLY A 183 32.08 -0.95 1.52
CA GLY A 183 32.69 -2.06 2.25
C GLY A 183 33.03 -3.27 1.38
N GLN A 184 33.08 -4.43 2.02
CA GLN A 184 33.34 -5.73 1.38
C GLN A 184 32.21 -6.69 1.67
N LEU A 185 31.74 -7.41 0.67
CA LEU A 185 30.73 -8.43 0.77
C LEU A 185 31.39 -9.81 0.69
N LYS A 186 31.17 -10.66 1.71
CA LYS A 186 31.42 -12.09 1.62
C LYS A 186 30.11 -12.81 1.34
N LEU A 187 30.03 -13.41 0.15
CA LEU A 187 28.91 -14.23 -0.27
C LEU A 187 29.16 -15.68 0.15
N ASN A 188 28.32 -16.21 1.00
CA ASN A 188 28.31 -17.61 1.35
C ASN A 188 27.17 -18.32 0.63
N ASP A 189 27.45 -19.43 -0.02
CA ASP A 189 26.46 -20.39 -0.47
C ASP A 189 26.73 -21.78 0.16
N ILE A 190 25.96 -22.78 -0.18
CA ILE A 190 26.13 -24.12 0.42
C ILE A 190 27.41 -24.84 -0.02
N TYR A 191 28.13 -24.35 -1.02
CA TYR A 191 29.31 -25.01 -1.59
C TYR A 191 30.55 -24.12 -1.60
N SER A 192 30.40 -22.81 -1.55
CA SER A 192 31.50 -21.86 -1.75
C SER A 192 31.35 -20.58 -0.93
N GLN A 193 32.50 -19.92 -0.76
CA GLN A 193 32.59 -18.57 -0.21
C GLN A 193 33.37 -17.70 -1.19
N ARG A 194 32.84 -16.50 -1.49
CA ARG A 194 33.49 -15.55 -2.38
C ARG A 194 33.43 -14.14 -1.76
N VAL A 195 34.51 -13.41 -1.91
CA VAL A 195 34.59 -12.03 -1.42
C VAL A 195 34.53 -11.06 -2.60
N PHE A 196 33.73 -10.03 -2.45
CA PHE A 196 33.55 -8.97 -3.43
C PHE A 196 33.89 -7.61 -2.78
N SER A 197 34.75 -6.86 -3.42
CA SER A 197 35.08 -5.49 -2.98
C SER A 197 33.99 -4.49 -3.42
N GLN A 198 34.09 -3.29 -2.90
CA GLN A 198 33.27 -2.14 -3.31
C GLN A 198 33.19 -2.01 -4.83
N HIS A 199 32.03 -1.56 -5.33
CA HIS A 199 31.68 -1.37 -6.74
C HIS A 199 31.61 -2.65 -7.59
N LYS A 200 31.57 -3.82 -6.96
CA LYS A 200 31.32 -5.08 -7.66
C LYS A 200 29.82 -5.36 -7.76
N TYR A 201 29.49 -6.00 -8.87
CA TYR A 201 28.15 -6.46 -9.21
C TYR A 201 28.05 -7.97 -9.06
N ILE A 202 26.95 -8.44 -8.48
CA ILE A 202 26.68 -9.86 -8.22
C ILE A 202 25.26 -10.17 -8.69
N HIS A 203 25.10 -11.31 -9.38
CA HIS A 203 23.80 -11.84 -9.74
C HIS A 203 23.49 -13.10 -8.95
N ILE A 204 22.34 -13.14 -8.30
CA ILE A 204 21.79 -14.28 -7.58
C ILE A 204 20.57 -14.80 -8.35
N PRO A 205 20.65 -15.93 -9.05
CA PRO A 205 19.51 -16.49 -9.77
C PRO A 205 18.41 -16.99 -8.83
N LYS A 206 17.20 -17.15 -9.36
CA LYS A 206 16.10 -17.84 -8.66
C LYS A 206 16.56 -19.22 -8.18
N GLY A 207 16.16 -19.58 -6.96
CA GLY A 207 16.45 -20.88 -6.37
C GLY A 207 17.88 -21.06 -5.85
N HIS A 208 18.75 -20.06 -5.95
CA HIS A 208 20.12 -20.15 -5.47
C HIS A 208 20.24 -19.83 -3.98
N TRP A 209 20.92 -20.68 -3.21
CA TRP A 209 21.22 -20.43 -1.80
C TRP A 209 22.25 -19.33 -1.65
N HIS A 210 22.01 -18.38 -0.76
CA HIS A 210 22.92 -17.27 -0.53
C HIS A 210 22.79 -16.70 0.88
N GLN A 211 23.90 -16.18 1.38
CA GLN A 211 24.00 -15.44 2.64
C GLN A 211 25.00 -14.30 2.46
N ILE A 212 24.63 -13.13 2.86
CA ILE A 212 25.49 -11.96 2.90
C ILE A 212 26.18 -11.93 4.25
N GLU A 213 27.51 -11.80 4.26
CA GLU A 213 28.33 -11.60 5.45
C GLU A 213 29.18 -10.34 5.26
N ASN A 214 29.23 -9.49 6.28
CA ASN A 214 30.17 -8.38 6.35
C ASN A 214 31.45 -8.87 7.06
N PRO A 215 32.57 -9.03 6.37
CA PRO A 215 33.82 -9.51 6.95
C PRO A 215 34.59 -8.44 7.74
N SER A 216 34.18 -7.16 7.67
CA SER A 216 34.82 -6.07 8.40
C SER A 216 34.46 -6.09 9.87
N ASP A 217 35.41 -5.77 10.74
CA ASP A 217 35.19 -5.63 12.18
C ASP A 217 34.77 -4.19 12.58
N SER A 218 34.84 -3.23 11.66
CA SER A 218 34.64 -1.81 12.00
C SER A 218 33.75 -1.02 11.05
N GLU A 219 33.61 -1.45 9.80
CA GLU A 219 32.87 -0.72 8.77
C GLU A 219 31.61 -1.43 8.36
N ASN A 220 30.56 -0.68 8.05
CA ASN A 220 29.33 -1.23 7.49
C ASN A 220 29.56 -1.72 6.06
N LEU A 221 28.84 -2.75 5.68
CA LEU A 221 28.65 -3.16 4.29
C LEU A 221 27.32 -2.59 3.80
N VAL A 222 27.34 -1.82 2.72
CA VAL A 222 26.13 -1.29 2.07
C VAL A 222 25.96 -1.90 0.69
N ILE A 223 24.78 -2.44 0.43
CA ILE A 223 24.42 -3.10 -0.82
C ILE A 223 23.15 -2.45 -1.40
N ILE A 224 23.17 -2.16 -2.68
CA ILE A 224 21.96 -1.85 -3.44
C ILE A 224 21.50 -3.14 -4.11
N GLU A 225 20.29 -3.56 -3.77
CA GLU A 225 19.67 -4.78 -4.26
C GLU A 225 18.53 -4.47 -5.22
N VAL A 226 18.55 -5.07 -6.40
CA VAL A 226 17.44 -5.08 -7.35
C VAL A 226 16.85 -6.49 -7.36
N GLN A 227 15.68 -6.65 -6.76
CA GLN A 227 14.88 -7.87 -6.86
C GLN A 227 14.06 -7.84 -8.15
N TYR A 228 13.96 -8.97 -8.85
CA TYR A 228 13.13 -9.11 -10.05
C TYR A 228 12.43 -10.47 -10.08
N GLY A 229 11.17 -10.48 -10.50
CA GLY A 229 10.39 -11.72 -10.63
C GLY A 229 8.91 -11.56 -10.33
N GLU A 230 8.21 -12.68 -10.21
CA GLU A 230 6.76 -12.70 -10.01
C GLU A 230 6.34 -12.25 -8.61
N LYS A 231 7.19 -12.51 -7.60
CA LYS A 231 6.97 -12.10 -6.20
C LYS A 231 8.25 -11.54 -5.62
N CYS A 232 8.32 -10.22 -5.53
CA CYS A 232 9.39 -9.49 -4.84
C CYS A 232 9.00 -9.14 -3.38
N GLU A 233 7.95 -9.76 -2.84
CA GLU A 233 7.52 -9.62 -1.45
C GLU A 233 8.02 -10.82 -0.63
N GLU A 234 8.32 -10.56 0.63
CA GLU A 234 8.72 -11.59 1.61
C GLU A 234 7.49 -12.16 2.30
#